data_96ab81f6a1031310bb555459b5cc5298
#
_entry.id   96ab81f6a1031310bb555459b5cc5298
#
_cell.length_a   1.000
_cell.length_b   1.000
_cell.length_c   1.000
_cell.angle_alpha   90.00
_cell.angle_beta   90.00
_cell.angle_gamma   90.00
#
_symmetry.space_group_name_H-M   'P 1'
#
loop_
_entity.id
_entity.type
_entity.pdbx_description
1 polymer ?
#
loop_
_entity_poly.entity_id
_entity_poly.type
_entity_poly.pdbx_seq_one_letter_code
_entity_poly.pdbx_strand_id
1 'polypeptide(L)'
;MRKTAKEAVRQRKIYMVLIIILIIVLSALGGGYYLLSQKKANEQKNVEQNSSSQTQAGQEQSSDTVEYRGETYKYNDHLSNYLFMGIDTRNPIDTYQTQEDAGQADAIFLVSMDRSTEKMKVLFIPRDSMTKIEIFNPSGKSLGESTDHINIQYAFGDGKQKSCELMKTAVSNMLDGLPIQGYCSMNMDGIAVITDFVGGVQITIPDDSLADVNPEYKKGAVVNITGENAEQFVRYRDTGKTQSALVRQERQKTFLQALVQKAQEKAAKDAGFVTDLYDSVQSYTVTNMGNDIFAKLLAASQNGITDTETVPGEGTQGKNFDEYHVDEDALSDLIISMFYEKI
;
A
#
# COMPACT_ATOMS: atom_id res chain seq x y z
N MET A 1 -33.28 7.93 -1.91
CA MET A 1 -32.54 6.93 -2.72
C MET A 1 -31.60 7.50 -3.80
N ARG A 2 -31.90 8.61 -4.52
CA ARG A 2 -30.98 9.16 -5.54
C ARG A 2 -29.74 9.91 -4.98
N LYS A 3 -29.73 10.36 -3.74
CA LYS A 3 -28.56 11.03 -3.11
C LYS A 3 -27.45 10.03 -2.74
N THR A 4 -27.79 8.87 -2.22
CA THR A 4 -26.85 7.83 -1.81
C THR A 4 -26.05 7.22 -2.97
N ALA A 5 -26.65 7.07 -4.15
CA ALA A 5 -25.96 6.58 -5.34
C ALA A 5 -24.93 7.58 -5.88
N LYS A 6 -25.22 8.89 -5.83
CA LYS A 6 -24.25 9.94 -6.24
C LYS A 6 -23.10 10.07 -5.24
N GLU A 7 -23.35 9.86 -3.97
CA GLU A 7 -22.32 9.84 -2.92
C GLU A 7 -21.42 8.60 -3.06
N ALA A 8 -21.97 7.43 -3.33
CA ALA A 8 -21.19 6.21 -3.60
C ALA A 8 -20.32 6.34 -4.87
N VAL A 9 -20.85 6.92 -5.96
CA VAL A 9 -20.07 7.20 -7.19
C VAL A 9 -18.98 8.26 -6.94
N ARG A 10 -19.26 9.26 -6.09
CA ARG A 10 -18.28 10.28 -5.69
C ARG A 10 -17.19 9.67 -4.78
N GLN A 11 -17.55 8.79 -3.85
CA GLN A 11 -16.59 8.04 -3.05
C GLN A 11 -15.72 7.11 -3.90
N ARG A 12 -16.29 6.37 -4.86
CA ARG A 12 -15.52 5.53 -5.80
C ARG A 12 -14.49 6.33 -6.60
N LYS A 13 -14.84 7.54 -7.07
CA LYS A 13 -13.88 8.44 -7.73
C LYS A 13 -12.77 8.92 -6.80
N ILE A 14 -13.06 9.04 -5.50
CA ILE A 14 -12.12 9.48 -4.46
C ILE A 14 -11.07 8.41 -4.19
N TYR A 15 -11.47 7.13 -4.08
CA TYR A 15 -10.53 6.01 -3.95
C TYR A 15 -9.63 5.86 -5.18
N MET A 16 -10.15 6.10 -6.39
CA MET A 16 -9.36 6.08 -7.63
C MET A 16 -8.16 7.02 -7.60
N VAL A 17 -8.33 8.19 -7.03
CA VAL A 17 -7.29 9.22 -6.98
C VAL A 17 -6.19 8.87 -5.98
N LEU A 18 -6.51 8.25 -4.84
CA LEU A 18 -5.56 7.86 -3.79
C LEU A 18 -4.50 6.86 -4.26
N ILE A 19 -4.89 5.99 -5.16
CA ILE A 19 -4.05 4.93 -5.70
C ILE A 19 -3.15 5.45 -6.79
N ILE A 20 -3.64 6.39 -7.59
CA ILE A 20 -2.84 7.05 -8.62
C ILE A 20 -1.62 7.74 -8.03
N ILE A 21 -1.68 8.32 -6.81
CA ILE A 21 -0.53 8.97 -6.18
C ILE A 21 0.53 8.01 -5.70
N LEU A 22 0.09 6.99 -5.00
CA LEU A 22 1.04 5.99 -4.57
C LEU A 22 1.73 5.37 -5.79
N ILE A 23 1.00 5.21 -6.90
CA ILE A 23 1.56 4.73 -8.16
C ILE A 23 2.44 5.79 -8.83
N ILE A 24 2.12 7.08 -8.79
CA ILE A 24 2.98 8.15 -9.32
C ILE A 24 4.23 8.30 -8.48
N VAL A 25 4.12 8.27 -7.16
CA VAL A 25 5.26 8.26 -6.24
C VAL A 25 6.13 7.02 -6.49
N LEU A 26 5.52 5.87 -6.77
CA LEU A 26 6.21 4.60 -7.00
C LEU A 26 6.72 4.44 -8.44
N SER A 27 6.10 5.05 -9.44
CA SER A 27 6.62 5.05 -10.83
C SER A 27 7.82 5.97 -10.99
N ALA A 28 7.88 7.04 -10.17
CA ALA A 28 9.08 7.84 -10.01
C ALA A 28 10.28 7.02 -9.51
N LEU A 29 10.01 6.00 -8.68
CA LEU A 29 11.02 5.09 -8.11
C LEU A 29 11.74 4.23 -9.16
N GLY A 30 11.24 4.17 -10.36
CA GLY A 30 11.66 3.23 -11.39
C GLY A 30 12.72 3.71 -12.39
N GLY A 31 12.88 4.99 -12.72
CA GLY A 31 13.73 5.47 -13.83
C GLY A 31 15.26 5.35 -13.61
N GLY A 32 15.74 5.63 -12.41
CA GLY A 32 17.19 5.66 -12.13
C GLY A 32 17.84 4.28 -12.02
N TYR A 33 17.14 3.30 -11.44
CA TYR A 33 17.67 1.94 -11.27
C TYR A 33 17.82 1.18 -12.60
N TYR A 34 16.97 1.42 -13.58
CA TYR A 34 17.04 0.79 -14.90
C TYR A 34 18.34 1.11 -15.64
N LEU A 35 18.80 2.35 -15.60
CA LEU A 35 20.07 2.75 -16.24
C LEU A 35 21.30 2.15 -15.54
N LEU A 36 21.24 1.99 -14.21
CA LEU A 36 22.30 1.37 -13.41
C LEU A 36 22.31 -0.15 -13.55
N SER A 37 21.14 -0.80 -13.64
CA SER A 37 21.03 -2.24 -13.84
C SER A 37 21.44 -2.67 -15.25
N GLN A 38 21.16 -1.87 -16.27
CA GLN A 38 21.66 -2.10 -17.64
C GLN A 38 23.19 -2.04 -17.70
N LYS A 39 23.82 -1.15 -16.93
CA LYS A 39 25.29 -1.08 -16.84
C LYS A 39 25.88 -2.31 -16.18
N LYS A 40 25.29 -2.79 -15.07
CA LYS A 40 25.71 -4.02 -14.37
C LYS A 40 25.39 -5.29 -15.17
N ALA A 41 24.25 -5.36 -15.87
CA ALA A 41 23.89 -6.51 -16.70
C ALA A 41 24.78 -6.69 -17.92
N ASN A 42 25.35 -5.60 -18.47
CA ASN A 42 26.34 -5.66 -19.55
C ASN A 42 27.74 -6.08 -19.06
N GLU A 43 28.08 -5.81 -17.79
CA GLU A 43 29.32 -6.31 -17.19
C GLU A 43 29.22 -7.78 -16.77
N GLN A 44 28.05 -8.29 -16.36
CA GLN A 44 27.84 -9.70 -15.99
C GLN A 44 27.70 -10.65 -17.18
N LYS A 45 27.21 -10.20 -18.34
CA LYS A 45 27.11 -11.05 -19.55
C LYS A 45 28.47 -11.53 -20.08
N ASN A 46 29.56 -10.97 -19.63
CA ASN A 46 30.93 -11.42 -20.00
C ASN A 46 31.52 -12.47 -19.05
N VAL A 47 30.82 -12.92 -18.00
CA VAL A 47 31.34 -13.86 -16.99
C VAL A 47 30.56 -15.19 -16.95
N GLU A 48 29.34 -15.28 -17.46
CA GLU A 48 28.52 -16.50 -17.37
C GLU A 48 28.35 -17.21 -18.73
N GLN A 49 29.46 -17.65 -19.30
CA GLN A 49 29.45 -18.78 -20.25
C GLN A 49 30.20 -19.94 -19.63
N ASN A 50 29.74 -20.46 -18.49
CA ASN A 50 30.07 -21.85 -18.05
C ASN A 50 29.41 -22.12 -16.68
N SER A 51 28.28 -22.80 -16.69
CA SER A 51 27.92 -23.87 -15.74
C SER A 51 26.45 -24.21 -15.87
N SER A 52 26.16 -25.21 -16.64
CA SER A 52 24.91 -25.98 -16.57
C SER A 52 25.03 -27.02 -15.45
N SER A 53 24.12 -27.02 -14.49
CA SER A 53 23.74 -28.21 -13.74
C SER A 53 22.34 -28.06 -13.19
N GLN A 54 21.51 -28.98 -13.58
CA GLN A 54 20.12 -29.16 -13.20
C GLN A 54 19.96 -29.43 -11.69
N THR A 55 18.97 -28.82 -11.09
CA THR A 55 18.27 -29.43 -9.96
C THR A 55 16.76 -29.20 -10.15
N GLN A 56 16.07 -30.27 -10.47
CA GLN A 56 14.63 -30.34 -10.47
C GLN A 56 14.15 -30.33 -9.01
N ALA A 57 13.47 -29.30 -8.60
CA ALA A 57 12.59 -29.34 -7.42
C ALA A 57 11.16 -29.45 -7.93
N GLY A 58 10.42 -30.43 -7.42
CA GLY A 58 9.09 -30.80 -7.88
C GLY A 58 8.11 -29.64 -7.73
N GLN A 59 7.44 -29.33 -8.84
CA GLN A 59 6.22 -28.55 -8.84
C GLN A 59 5.09 -29.44 -8.33
N GLU A 60 4.60 -29.18 -7.13
CA GLU A 60 3.21 -29.51 -6.80
C GLU A 60 2.32 -28.61 -7.67
N GLN A 61 1.65 -29.17 -8.66
CA GLN A 61 0.56 -28.53 -9.38
C GLN A 61 -0.59 -28.32 -8.38
N SER A 62 -0.63 -27.15 -7.73
CA SER A 62 -1.87 -26.66 -7.17
C SER A 62 -2.83 -26.43 -8.33
N SER A 63 -3.99 -27.06 -8.29
CA SER A 63 -5.05 -26.81 -9.28
C SER A 63 -5.40 -25.31 -9.17
N ASP A 64 -5.18 -24.52 -10.25
CA ASP A 64 -5.52 -23.09 -10.30
C ASP A 64 -7.03 -22.82 -10.14
N THR A 65 -7.80 -23.82 -9.75
CA THR A 65 -9.26 -23.78 -9.62
C THR A 65 -9.71 -24.04 -8.20
N VAL A 66 -10.74 -23.34 -7.78
CA VAL A 66 -11.41 -23.48 -6.48
C VAL A 66 -12.91 -23.75 -6.68
N GLU A 67 -13.48 -24.62 -5.85
CA GLU A 67 -14.93 -24.81 -5.75
C GLU A 67 -15.48 -23.85 -4.71
N TYR A 68 -16.37 -22.95 -5.11
CA TYR A 68 -17.00 -21.98 -4.23
C TYR A 68 -18.50 -21.89 -4.49
N ARG A 69 -19.31 -22.13 -3.43
CA ARG A 69 -20.79 -22.13 -3.49
C ARG A 69 -21.37 -23.01 -4.61
N GLY A 70 -20.71 -24.14 -4.90
CA GLY A 70 -21.16 -25.11 -5.91
C GLY A 70 -20.82 -24.75 -7.35
N GLU A 71 -19.99 -23.74 -7.54
CA GLU A 71 -19.47 -23.32 -8.85
C GLU A 71 -17.95 -23.37 -8.85
N THR A 72 -17.36 -23.63 -10.02
CA THR A 72 -15.91 -23.70 -10.18
C THR A 72 -15.36 -22.37 -10.67
N TYR A 73 -14.30 -21.91 -10.03
CA TYR A 73 -13.61 -20.67 -10.36
C TYR A 73 -12.13 -20.95 -10.61
N LYS A 74 -11.53 -20.17 -11.51
CA LYS A 74 -10.10 -20.17 -11.79
C LYS A 74 -9.50 -18.84 -11.40
N TYR A 75 -8.31 -18.87 -10.77
CA TYR A 75 -7.55 -17.64 -10.52
C TYR A 75 -7.26 -16.94 -11.86
N ASN A 76 -7.51 -15.62 -11.92
CA ASN A 76 -7.17 -14.84 -13.10
C ASN A 76 -5.65 -14.60 -13.13
N ASP A 77 -4.94 -15.41 -13.90
CA ASP A 77 -3.48 -15.39 -14.03
C ASP A 77 -2.93 -14.14 -14.74
N HIS A 78 -3.81 -13.33 -15.34
CA HIS A 78 -3.44 -12.00 -15.85
C HIS A 78 -3.23 -10.98 -14.75
N LEU A 79 -3.67 -11.23 -13.52
CA LEU A 79 -3.47 -10.32 -12.40
C LEU A 79 -2.01 -10.32 -11.92
N SER A 80 -1.56 -9.14 -11.55
CA SER A 80 -0.33 -8.93 -10.78
C SER A 80 -0.69 -8.10 -9.55
N ASN A 81 -0.38 -8.65 -8.37
CA ASN A 81 -0.75 -8.07 -7.08
C ASN A 81 0.48 -7.47 -6.40
N TYR A 82 0.37 -6.25 -5.93
CA TYR A 82 1.44 -5.50 -5.29
C TYR A 82 0.97 -4.95 -3.96
N LEU A 83 1.73 -5.21 -2.89
CA LEU A 83 1.43 -4.76 -1.54
C LEU A 83 2.09 -3.42 -1.27
N PHE A 84 1.30 -2.46 -0.80
CA PHE A 84 1.76 -1.13 -0.42
C PHE A 84 1.49 -0.87 1.06
N MET A 85 2.48 -0.25 1.73
CA MET A 85 2.44 -0.04 3.17
C MET A 85 2.97 1.34 3.55
N GLY A 86 2.26 2.02 4.45
CA GLY A 86 2.74 3.21 5.15
C GLY A 86 3.21 2.83 6.55
N ILE A 87 4.46 3.14 6.88
CA ILE A 87 5.09 2.73 8.15
C ILE A 87 5.20 3.93 9.10
N ASP A 88 4.91 3.72 10.38
CA ASP A 88 4.87 4.76 11.41
C ASP A 88 6.25 5.15 11.97
N THR A 89 7.31 4.88 11.22
CA THR A 89 8.69 5.24 11.57
C THR A 89 9.15 6.52 10.89
N ARG A 90 10.33 6.98 11.32
CA ARG A 90 11.02 8.17 10.83
C ARG A 90 12.45 7.85 10.48
N ASN A 91 13.14 8.86 9.94
CA ASN A 91 14.53 8.82 9.53
C ASN A 91 14.77 7.94 8.28
N PRO A 92 15.87 8.16 7.59
CA PRO A 92 16.27 7.31 6.46
C PRO A 92 16.39 5.84 6.88
N ILE A 93 15.92 4.94 6.04
CA ILE A 93 15.83 3.50 6.31
C ILE A 93 17.20 2.86 6.54
N ASP A 94 18.25 3.39 5.93
CA ASP A 94 19.63 2.93 6.14
C ASP A 94 20.16 3.17 7.56
N THR A 95 19.53 4.09 8.31
CA THR A 95 19.86 4.36 9.72
C THR A 95 19.28 3.35 10.70
N TYR A 96 18.36 2.48 10.29
CA TYR A 96 17.74 1.47 11.17
C TYR A 96 18.75 0.39 11.55
N GLN A 97 18.95 0.21 12.86
CA GLN A 97 19.97 -0.68 13.44
C GLN A 97 19.34 -1.89 14.14
N THR A 98 18.16 -1.74 14.69
CA THR A 98 17.51 -2.72 15.56
C THR A 98 16.08 -3.04 15.09
N GLN A 99 15.51 -4.11 15.61
CA GLN A 99 14.11 -4.44 15.38
C GLN A 99 13.15 -3.35 15.91
N GLU A 100 13.54 -2.62 16.95
CA GLU A 100 12.74 -1.53 17.52
C GLU A 100 12.56 -0.36 16.53
N ASP A 101 13.48 -0.20 15.58
CA ASP A 101 13.40 0.81 14.54
C ASP A 101 12.40 0.45 13.43
N ALA A 102 11.92 -0.80 13.39
CA ALA A 102 11.11 -1.29 12.27
C ALA A 102 9.75 -0.59 12.17
N GLY A 103 9.10 -0.26 13.30
CA GLY A 103 7.76 0.34 13.32
C GLY A 103 6.64 -0.62 12.90
N GLN A 104 5.48 -0.08 12.61
CA GLN A 104 4.27 -0.83 12.26
C GLN A 104 3.69 -0.30 10.94
N ALA A 105 2.96 -1.17 10.23
CA ALA A 105 2.28 -0.79 8.99
C ALA A 105 0.92 -0.14 9.31
N ASP A 106 0.89 1.18 9.36
CA ASP A 106 -0.32 1.98 9.68
C ASP A 106 -1.28 2.14 8.51
N ALA A 107 -0.81 1.92 7.28
CA ALA A 107 -1.61 1.85 6.07
C ALA A 107 -1.21 0.61 5.29
N ILE A 108 -2.19 -0.21 4.89
CA ILE A 108 -1.96 -1.47 4.17
C ILE A 108 -2.99 -1.56 3.05
N PHE A 109 -2.53 -1.77 1.83
CA PHE A 109 -3.43 -2.02 0.70
C PHE A 109 -2.74 -2.80 -0.41
N LEU A 110 -3.55 -3.58 -1.12
CA LEU A 110 -3.15 -4.37 -2.26
C LEU A 110 -3.65 -3.72 -3.55
N VAL A 111 -2.74 -3.52 -4.50
CA VAL A 111 -3.07 -3.08 -5.87
C VAL A 111 -2.98 -4.29 -6.77
N SER A 112 -4.08 -4.64 -7.42
CA SER A 112 -4.15 -5.70 -8.41
C SER A 112 -4.29 -5.07 -9.80
N MET A 113 -3.32 -5.34 -10.67
CA MET A 113 -3.30 -4.87 -12.06
C MET A 113 -3.54 -6.04 -13.01
N ASP A 114 -4.57 -5.94 -13.82
CA ASP A 114 -4.81 -6.87 -14.92
C ASP A 114 -3.93 -6.48 -16.12
N ARG A 115 -2.99 -7.35 -16.47
CA ARG A 115 -2.02 -7.13 -17.56
C ARG A 115 -2.64 -7.19 -18.95
N SER A 116 -3.83 -7.77 -19.09
CA SER A 116 -4.52 -7.89 -20.38
C SER A 116 -5.37 -6.67 -20.71
N THR A 117 -5.99 -6.08 -19.68
CA THR A 117 -6.89 -4.92 -19.81
C THR A 117 -6.28 -3.61 -19.33
N GLU A 118 -5.10 -3.68 -18.68
CA GLU A 118 -4.44 -2.54 -18.03
C GLU A 118 -5.34 -1.82 -17.01
N LYS A 119 -6.29 -2.55 -16.42
CA LYS A 119 -7.17 -2.03 -15.38
C LYS A 119 -6.64 -2.42 -14.00
N MET A 120 -7.02 -1.63 -13.01
CA MET A 120 -6.60 -1.87 -11.64
C MET A 120 -7.78 -2.00 -10.69
N LYS A 121 -7.58 -2.84 -9.67
CA LYS A 121 -8.43 -2.96 -8.49
C LYS A 121 -7.60 -2.67 -7.25
N VAL A 122 -8.24 -2.24 -6.16
CA VAL A 122 -7.55 -1.96 -4.91
C VAL A 122 -8.33 -2.52 -3.74
N LEU A 123 -7.62 -3.21 -2.88
CA LEU A 123 -8.14 -3.75 -1.63
C LEU A 123 -7.43 -3.08 -0.45
N PHE A 124 -8.18 -2.35 0.37
CA PHE A 124 -7.69 -1.82 1.64
C PHE A 124 -7.81 -2.88 2.73
N ILE A 125 -6.76 -2.98 3.54
CA ILE A 125 -6.70 -3.89 4.68
C ILE A 125 -6.63 -3.02 5.93
N PRO A 126 -7.65 -3.05 6.82
CA PRO A 126 -7.60 -2.32 8.08
C PRO A 126 -6.39 -2.78 8.91
N ARG A 127 -5.60 -1.83 9.40
CA ARG A 127 -4.37 -2.13 10.15
C ARG A 127 -4.59 -2.97 11.41
N ASP A 128 -5.76 -2.81 12.00
CA ASP A 128 -6.16 -3.49 13.24
C ASP A 128 -6.86 -4.84 12.96
N SER A 129 -6.80 -5.36 11.71
CA SER A 129 -7.36 -6.68 11.34
C SER A 129 -6.73 -7.78 12.15
N MET A 130 -7.57 -8.52 12.88
CA MET A 130 -7.18 -9.69 13.66
C MET A 130 -7.02 -10.87 12.71
N THR A 131 -5.76 -11.29 12.50
CA THR A 131 -5.42 -12.39 11.58
C THR A 131 -4.22 -13.17 12.10
N LYS A 132 -3.91 -14.30 11.47
CA LYS A 132 -2.72 -15.09 11.79
C LYS A 132 -1.46 -14.35 11.31
N ILE A 133 -0.58 -14.08 12.24
CA ILE A 133 0.75 -13.52 12.01
C ILE A 133 1.82 -14.43 12.59
N GLU A 134 3.01 -14.42 12.01
CA GLU A 134 4.15 -15.14 12.58
C GLU A 134 4.81 -14.29 13.67
N ILE A 135 4.97 -14.88 14.85
CA ILE A 135 5.59 -14.23 16.01
C ILE A 135 7.01 -14.73 16.24
N PHE A 136 7.86 -13.85 16.75
CA PHE A 136 9.27 -14.13 16.96
C PHE A 136 9.69 -13.77 18.38
N ASN A 137 10.67 -14.50 18.92
CA ASN A 137 11.31 -14.10 20.15
C ASN A 137 12.35 -12.98 19.91
N PRO A 138 12.90 -12.34 20.97
CA PRO A 138 13.90 -11.28 20.81
C PRO A 138 15.18 -11.69 20.09
N SER A 139 15.47 -12.99 19.98
CA SER A 139 16.61 -13.51 19.21
C SER A 139 16.29 -13.74 17.72
N GLY A 140 15.07 -13.38 17.29
CA GLY A 140 14.63 -13.54 15.90
C GLY A 140 14.24 -14.97 15.51
N LYS A 141 14.06 -15.87 16.48
CA LYS A 141 13.57 -17.24 16.24
C LYS A 141 12.05 -17.23 16.21
N SER A 142 11.46 -17.84 15.18
CA SER A 142 10.01 -18.04 15.08
C SER A 142 9.49 -18.88 16.25
N LEU A 143 8.38 -18.44 16.82
CA LEU A 143 7.58 -19.13 17.84
C LEU A 143 6.31 -19.74 17.27
N GLY A 144 6.10 -19.65 15.93
CA GLY A 144 4.91 -20.05 15.24
C GLY A 144 3.93 -18.88 15.02
N GLU A 145 2.70 -19.22 14.70
CA GLU A 145 1.65 -18.24 14.40
C GLU A 145 0.81 -17.89 15.64
N SER A 146 0.32 -16.66 15.68
CA SER A 146 -0.68 -16.17 16.65
C SER A 146 -1.70 -15.30 15.93
N THR A 147 -2.93 -15.25 16.42
CA THR A 147 -3.91 -14.27 15.97
C THR A 147 -3.64 -12.95 16.67
N ASP A 148 -3.32 -11.92 15.89
CA ASP A 148 -3.06 -10.57 16.39
C ASP A 148 -3.31 -9.55 15.26
N HIS A 149 -3.11 -8.25 15.55
CA HIS A 149 -3.23 -7.18 14.58
C HIS A 149 -2.23 -7.34 13.44
N ILE A 150 -2.70 -7.27 12.20
CA ILE A 150 -1.85 -7.49 11.01
C ILE A 150 -0.69 -6.48 10.93
N ASN A 151 -0.89 -5.24 11.37
CA ASN A 151 0.11 -4.17 11.29
C ASN A 151 1.39 -4.46 12.04
N ILE A 152 1.32 -5.22 13.15
CA ILE A 152 2.50 -5.54 13.97
C ILE A 152 3.40 -6.60 13.33
N GLN A 153 2.92 -7.31 12.30
CA GLN A 153 3.77 -8.25 11.56
C GLN A 153 5.01 -7.56 10.98
N TYR A 154 4.90 -6.29 10.56
CA TYR A 154 6.04 -5.51 10.07
C TYR A 154 7.12 -5.34 11.14
N ALA A 155 6.73 -5.11 12.39
CA ALA A 155 7.64 -4.90 13.52
C ALA A 155 8.47 -6.14 13.90
N PHE A 156 8.07 -7.33 13.47
CA PHE A 156 8.86 -8.56 13.69
C PHE A 156 10.05 -8.70 12.72
N GLY A 157 10.18 -7.81 11.75
CA GLY A 157 11.29 -7.80 10.79
C GLY A 157 12.43 -6.85 11.21
N ASP A 158 13.01 -6.23 10.21
CA ASP A 158 14.18 -5.35 10.31
C ASP A 158 13.87 -3.88 9.91
N GLY A 159 12.60 -3.57 9.70
CA GLY A 159 12.17 -2.29 9.11
C GLY A 159 12.51 -2.14 7.62
N LYS A 160 13.03 -3.20 7.00
CA LYS A 160 13.49 -3.25 5.62
C LYS A 160 12.83 -4.43 4.89
N GLN A 161 13.62 -5.17 4.08
CA GLN A 161 13.12 -6.26 3.27
C GLN A 161 12.46 -7.38 4.07
N LYS A 162 13.03 -7.77 5.21
CA LYS A 162 12.45 -8.82 6.06
C LYS A 162 11.06 -8.42 6.57
N SER A 163 10.88 -7.18 7.01
CA SER A 163 9.57 -6.66 7.44
C SER A 163 8.55 -6.71 6.31
N CYS A 164 8.95 -6.30 5.11
CA CYS A 164 8.08 -6.33 3.93
C CYS A 164 7.70 -7.77 3.52
N GLU A 165 8.66 -8.72 3.55
CA GLU A 165 8.36 -10.13 3.23
C GLU A 165 7.43 -10.78 4.27
N LEU A 166 7.60 -10.47 5.56
CA LEU A 166 6.69 -10.94 6.61
C LEU A 166 5.26 -10.40 6.39
N MET A 167 5.13 -9.12 6.08
CA MET A 167 3.83 -8.52 5.77
C MET A 167 3.21 -9.11 4.50
N LYS A 168 4.02 -9.31 3.46
CA LYS A 168 3.56 -9.94 2.22
C LYS A 168 2.99 -11.33 2.49
N THR A 169 3.66 -12.13 3.32
CA THR A 169 3.21 -13.47 3.72
C THR A 169 1.92 -13.40 4.52
N ALA A 170 1.83 -12.51 5.52
CA ALA A 170 0.63 -12.36 6.33
C ALA A 170 -0.59 -11.93 5.50
N VAL A 171 -0.42 -10.97 4.59
CA VAL A 171 -1.49 -10.54 3.69
C VAL A 171 -1.87 -11.64 2.70
N SER A 172 -0.90 -12.35 2.12
CA SER A 172 -1.18 -13.50 1.26
C SER A 172 -2.00 -14.56 1.99
N ASN A 173 -1.60 -14.93 3.20
CA ASN A 173 -2.32 -15.92 4.02
C ASN A 173 -3.74 -15.46 4.38
N MET A 174 -3.92 -14.18 4.74
CA MET A 174 -5.22 -13.59 5.01
C MET A 174 -6.15 -13.64 3.80
N LEU A 175 -5.60 -13.63 2.59
CA LEU A 175 -6.30 -13.67 1.31
C LEU A 175 -6.20 -15.06 0.65
N ASP A 176 -6.28 -16.14 1.44
CA ASP A 176 -6.29 -17.55 0.98
C ASP A 176 -5.11 -17.94 0.09
N GLY A 177 -3.92 -17.42 0.40
CA GLY A 177 -2.70 -17.71 -0.35
C GLY A 177 -2.57 -16.91 -1.65
N LEU A 178 -3.28 -15.79 -1.79
CA LEU A 178 -3.23 -14.95 -2.98
C LEU A 178 -1.77 -14.59 -3.35
N PRO A 179 -1.34 -14.84 -4.60
CA PRO A 179 0.01 -14.49 -5.04
C PRO A 179 0.24 -12.98 -5.01
N ILE A 180 1.32 -12.52 -4.33
CA ILE A 180 1.74 -11.12 -4.27
C ILE A 180 3.15 -11.02 -4.87
N GLN A 181 3.26 -10.36 -6.02
CA GLN A 181 4.49 -10.33 -6.81
C GLN A 181 5.51 -9.31 -6.32
N GLY A 182 5.04 -8.27 -5.62
CA GLY A 182 5.95 -7.24 -5.12
C GLY A 182 5.37 -6.45 -3.97
N TYR A 183 6.24 -5.66 -3.34
CA TYR A 183 5.86 -4.78 -2.25
C TYR A 183 6.58 -3.43 -2.32
N CYS A 184 5.98 -2.45 -1.66
CA CYS A 184 6.60 -1.17 -1.37
C CYS A 184 6.12 -0.66 -0.01
N SER A 185 7.04 -0.31 0.86
CA SER A 185 6.78 0.39 2.11
C SER A 185 7.42 1.78 2.10
N MET A 186 6.76 2.74 2.73
CA MET A 186 7.27 4.10 2.90
C MET A 186 7.04 4.56 4.33
N ASN A 187 8.03 5.21 4.93
CA ASN A 187 7.89 5.78 6.27
C ASN A 187 7.29 7.21 6.26
N MET A 188 7.03 7.76 7.44
CA MET A 188 6.35 9.07 7.61
C MET A 188 7.14 10.24 7.03
N ASP A 189 8.47 10.21 7.10
CA ASP A 189 9.28 11.30 6.57
C ASP A 189 9.23 11.37 5.04
N GLY A 190 8.99 10.25 4.37
CA GLY A 190 8.70 10.21 2.95
C GLY A 190 7.48 11.04 2.55
N ILE A 191 6.45 11.10 3.42
CA ILE A 191 5.25 11.92 3.18
C ILE A 191 5.61 13.40 3.18
N ALA A 192 6.44 13.84 4.13
CA ALA A 192 6.91 15.21 4.21
C ALA A 192 7.74 15.59 2.96
N VAL A 193 8.69 14.74 2.60
CA VAL A 193 9.55 14.93 1.40
C VAL A 193 8.72 15.06 0.13
N ILE A 194 7.76 14.18 -0.10
CA ILE A 194 6.89 14.24 -1.26
C ILE A 194 6.07 15.53 -1.29
N THR A 195 5.51 15.91 -0.13
CA THR A 195 4.66 17.11 -0.03
C THR A 195 5.45 18.35 -0.39
N ASP A 196 6.68 18.49 0.10
CA ASP A 196 7.54 19.61 -0.22
C ASP A 196 8.02 19.55 -1.68
N PHE A 197 8.33 18.37 -2.19
CA PHE A 197 8.78 18.18 -3.58
C PHE A 197 7.72 18.66 -4.58
N VAL A 198 6.44 18.38 -4.34
CA VAL A 198 5.36 18.91 -5.19
C VAL A 198 5.08 20.41 -4.94
N GLY A 199 5.70 21.01 -3.94
CA GLY A 199 5.51 22.42 -3.57
C GLY A 199 4.31 22.68 -2.66
N GLY A 200 3.93 21.71 -1.84
CA GLY A 200 2.75 21.75 -0.98
C GLY A 200 1.45 21.44 -1.72
N VAL A 201 0.39 21.17 -0.96
CA VAL A 201 -0.94 20.83 -1.48
C VAL A 201 -2.03 21.68 -0.85
N GLN A 202 -2.92 22.20 -1.69
CA GLN A 202 -4.05 22.96 -1.24
C GLN A 202 -5.22 22.04 -0.90
N ILE A 203 -5.75 22.15 0.32
CA ILE A 203 -6.81 21.27 0.84
C ILE A 203 -7.95 22.10 1.39
N THR A 204 -9.18 21.72 1.02
CA THR A 204 -10.37 22.15 1.76
C THR A 204 -10.58 21.23 2.95
N ILE A 205 -10.50 21.76 4.17
CA ILE A 205 -10.60 20.99 5.42
C ILE A 205 -11.97 20.27 5.50
N PRO A 206 -11.99 18.93 5.63
CA PRO A 206 -13.24 18.16 5.55
C PRO A 206 -14.09 18.24 6.83
N ASP A 207 -13.46 18.45 7.99
CA ASP A 207 -14.10 18.41 9.31
C ASP A 207 -13.34 19.28 10.32
N ASP A 208 -13.91 19.45 11.53
CA ASP A 208 -13.33 20.26 12.60
C ASP A 208 -12.41 19.49 13.56
N SER A 209 -12.03 18.24 13.24
CA SER A 209 -11.27 17.38 14.15
C SER A 209 -9.85 17.89 14.46
N LEU A 210 -9.30 18.77 13.62
CA LEU A 210 -8.00 19.41 13.81
C LEU A 210 -8.10 20.84 14.33
N ALA A 211 -9.29 21.40 14.49
CA ALA A 211 -9.47 22.80 14.87
C ALA A 211 -8.90 23.14 16.26
N ASP A 212 -8.88 22.18 17.18
CA ASP A 212 -8.30 22.31 18.51
C ASP A 212 -6.75 22.27 18.49
N VAL A 213 -6.18 21.66 17.45
CA VAL A 213 -4.71 21.55 17.26
C VAL A 213 -4.17 22.71 16.45
N ASN A 214 -4.91 23.12 15.43
CA ASN A 214 -4.60 24.27 14.61
C ASN A 214 -5.90 25.03 14.27
N PRO A 215 -6.09 26.25 14.78
CA PRO A 215 -7.31 27.05 14.56
C PRO A 215 -7.61 27.36 13.09
N GLU A 216 -6.62 27.26 12.20
CA GLU A 216 -6.80 27.43 10.76
C GLU A 216 -7.46 26.19 10.10
N TYR A 217 -7.43 25.03 10.78
CA TYR A 217 -7.94 23.77 10.25
C TYR A 217 -9.41 23.54 10.60
N LYS A 218 -10.23 24.54 10.30
CA LYS A 218 -11.70 24.48 10.46
C LYS A 218 -12.34 23.96 9.19
N LYS A 219 -13.42 23.19 9.35
CA LYS A 219 -14.22 22.67 8.25
C LYS A 219 -14.54 23.74 7.21
N GLY A 220 -14.21 23.45 5.94
CA GLY A 220 -14.43 24.35 4.80
C GLY A 220 -13.33 25.38 4.59
N ALA A 221 -12.37 25.56 5.51
CA ALA A 221 -11.20 26.39 5.27
C ALA A 221 -10.32 25.78 4.17
N VAL A 222 -9.73 26.64 3.36
CA VAL A 222 -8.75 26.23 2.34
C VAL A 222 -7.36 26.55 2.86
N VAL A 223 -6.55 25.52 3.07
CA VAL A 223 -5.19 25.63 3.62
C VAL A 223 -4.16 25.02 2.70
N ASN A 224 -2.92 25.49 2.79
CA ASN A 224 -1.79 24.87 2.10
C ASN A 224 -1.05 23.95 3.08
N ILE A 225 -1.04 22.66 2.79
CA ILE A 225 -0.29 21.66 3.55
C ILE A 225 1.08 21.51 2.93
N THR A 226 2.13 21.70 3.72
CA THR A 226 3.55 21.50 3.37
C THR A 226 4.09 20.27 4.06
N GLY A 227 5.34 19.87 3.80
CA GLY A 227 5.97 18.74 4.50
C GLY A 227 5.99 18.91 6.02
N GLU A 228 6.15 20.13 6.51
CA GLU A 228 6.18 20.43 7.95
C GLU A 228 4.89 20.03 8.68
N ASN A 229 3.73 20.22 8.06
CA ASN A 229 2.43 19.97 8.69
C ASN A 229 1.64 18.81 8.06
N ALA A 230 2.18 18.18 7.01
CA ALA A 230 1.55 17.06 6.33
C ALA A 230 1.30 15.88 7.28
N GLU A 231 2.29 15.56 8.10
CA GLU A 231 2.16 14.46 9.07
C GLU A 231 1.08 14.75 10.10
N GLN A 232 1.08 15.92 10.72
CA GLN A 232 0.04 16.31 11.69
C GLN A 232 -1.35 16.17 11.03
N PHE A 233 -1.48 16.63 9.79
CA PHE A 233 -2.74 16.56 9.07
C PHE A 233 -3.22 15.12 8.84
N VAL A 234 -2.35 14.18 8.48
CA VAL A 234 -2.72 12.78 8.17
C VAL A 234 -2.76 11.86 9.38
N ARG A 235 -2.02 12.16 10.46
CA ARG A 235 -1.88 11.28 11.64
C ARG A 235 -2.79 11.62 12.79
N TYR A 236 -3.05 12.90 13.03
CA TYR A 236 -3.76 13.30 14.22
C TYR A 236 -5.06 12.52 14.42
N ARG A 237 -5.25 12.02 15.62
CA ARG A 237 -6.46 11.30 16.06
C ARG A 237 -6.80 11.77 17.47
N ASP A 238 -8.01 12.26 17.66
CA ASP A 238 -8.57 12.49 18.99
C ASP A 238 -9.06 11.15 19.54
N THR A 239 -8.21 10.49 20.33
CA THR A 239 -8.53 9.17 20.91
C THR A 239 -9.64 9.21 21.96
N GLY A 240 -10.02 10.41 22.42
CA GLY A 240 -11.18 10.60 23.31
C GLY A 240 -12.53 10.59 22.61
N LYS A 241 -12.53 10.60 21.28
CA LYS A 241 -13.76 10.60 20.47
C LYS A 241 -13.96 9.26 19.75
N THR A 242 -15.16 8.74 19.82
CA THR A 242 -15.59 7.57 19.03
C THR A 242 -15.48 7.87 17.53
N GLN A 243 -15.18 6.85 16.72
CA GLN A 243 -15.03 6.95 15.25
C GLN A 243 -13.90 7.89 14.77
N SER A 244 -12.99 8.30 15.65
CA SER A 244 -11.86 9.17 15.28
C SER A 244 -10.93 8.54 14.23
N ALA A 245 -10.89 7.21 14.12
CA ALA A 245 -10.18 6.51 13.07
C ALA A 245 -10.79 6.76 11.67
N LEU A 246 -12.12 6.76 11.55
CA LEU A 246 -12.82 7.07 10.30
C LEU A 246 -12.60 8.51 9.87
N VAL A 247 -12.65 9.44 10.83
CA VAL A 247 -12.37 10.87 10.58
C VAL A 247 -10.94 11.06 10.08
N ARG A 248 -9.95 10.38 10.70
CA ARG A 248 -8.57 10.37 10.21
C ARG A 248 -8.47 9.82 8.78
N GLN A 249 -9.16 8.73 8.49
CA GLN A 249 -9.16 8.13 7.16
C GLN A 249 -9.71 9.09 6.08
N GLU A 250 -10.77 9.85 6.35
CA GLU A 250 -11.28 10.85 5.42
C GLU A 250 -10.27 12.00 5.17
N ARG A 251 -9.55 12.43 6.19
CA ARG A 251 -8.46 13.41 6.02
C ARG A 251 -7.30 12.86 5.19
N GLN A 252 -6.89 11.62 5.45
CA GLN A 252 -5.87 10.94 4.64
C GLN A 252 -6.29 10.88 3.17
N LYS A 253 -7.55 10.54 2.89
CA LYS A 253 -8.10 10.55 1.54
C LYS A 253 -8.01 11.93 0.90
N THR A 254 -8.46 12.97 1.61
CA THR A 254 -8.45 14.35 1.13
C THR A 254 -7.04 14.83 0.82
N PHE A 255 -6.08 14.57 1.72
CA PHE A 255 -4.68 14.91 1.53
C PHE A 255 -4.09 14.22 0.30
N LEU A 256 -4.28 12.93 0.21
CA LEU A 256 -3.77 12.15 -0.91
C LEU A 256 -4.34 12.64 -2.24
N GLN A 257 -5.62 12.96 -2.35
CA GLN A 257 -6.22 13.53 -3.56
C GLN A 257 -5.54 14.80 -4.02
N ALA A 258 -5.31 15.73 -3.09
CA ALA A 258 -4.65 16.99 -3.38
C ALA A 258 -3.18 16.77 -3.82
N LEU A 259 -2.48 15.85 -3.15
CA LEU A 259 -1.10 15.50 -3.48
C LEU A 259 -0.98 14.95 -4.92
N VAL A 260 -1.92 14.08 -5.35
CA VAL A 260 -1.95 13.53 -6.73
C VAL A 260 -2.15 14.59 -7.75
N GLN A 261 -3.21 15.33 -7.56
CA GLN A 261 -3.52 16.37 -8.52
C GLN A 261 -2.30 17.25 -8.72
N LYS A 262 -1.62 17.59 -7.62
CA LYS A 262 -0.43 18.43 -7.68
C LYS A 262 0.75 17.75 -8.39
N ALA A 263 0.99 16.47 -8.10
CA ALA A 263 2.04 15.69 -8.74
C ALA A 263 1.78 15.53 -10.25
N GLN A 264 0.53 15.25 -10.65
CA GLN A 264 0.14 15.18 -12.07
C GLN A 264 0.36 16.51 -12.80
N GLU A 265 -0.02 17.63 -12.17
CA GLU A 265 0.21 18.98 -12.73
C GLU A 265 1.71 19.26 -12.95
N LYS A 266 2.57 18.77 -12.05
CA LYS A 266 4.03 18.89 -12.15
C LYS A 266 4.59 17.98 -13.23
N ALA A 267 4.24 16.71 -13.23
CA ALA A 267 4.70 15.73 -14.22
C ALA A 267 4.30 16.09 -15.65
N ALA A 268 3.13 16.70 -15.84
CA ALA A 268 2.71 17.17 -17.15
C ALA A 268 3.56 18.34 -17.72
N LYS A 269 4.29 19.03 -16.84
CA LYS A 269 5.14 20.20 -17.20
C LYS A 269 6.62 19.87 -17.25
N ASP A 270 7.03 18.81 -16.57
CA ASP A 270 8.43 18.42 -16.42
C ASP A 270 8.59 16.90 -16.57
N ALA A 271 9.20 16.48 -17.67
CA ALA A 271 9.45 15.08 -17.96
C ALA A 271 10.46 14.41 -16.97
N GLY A 272 11.30 15.19 -16.32
CA GLY A 272 12.25 14.71 -15.30
C GLY A 272 11.62 14.57 -13.91
N PHE A 273 10.47 15.24 -13.68
CA PHE A 273 9.81 15.33 -12.36
C PHE A 273 9.66 13.98 -11.65
N VAL A 274 9.30 12.96 -12.40
CA VAL A 274 9.05 11.62 -11.88
C VAL A 274 10.34 10.98 -11.34
N THR A 275 11.44 11.10 -12.07
CA THR A 275 12.76 10.59 -11.67
C THR A 275 13.28 11.33 -10.43
N ASP A 276 13.17 12.64 -10.44
CA ASP A 276 13.65 13.50 -9.35
C ASP A 276 12.82 13.28 -8.06
N LEU A 277 11.51 13.06 -8.20
CA LEU A 277 10.67 12.66 -7.07
C LEU A 277 11.12 11.34 -6.47
N TYR A 278 11.42 10.35 -7.31
CA TYR A 278 11.97 9.06 -6.87
C TYR A 278 13.23 9.22 -6.03
N ASP A 279 14.20 9.91 -6.61
CA ASP A 279 15.50 10.10 -5.97
C ASP A 279 15.33 10.80 -4.60
N SER A 280 14.32 11.68 -4.49
CA SER A 280 14.01 12.38 -3.25
C SER A 280 13.49 11.48 -2.13
N VAL A 281 12.80 10.37 -2.44
CA VAL A 281 12.12 9.52 -1.44
C VAL A 281 12.76 8.14 -1.25
N GLN A 282 13.73 7.74 -2.06
CA GLN A 282 14.33 6.41 -1.99
C GLN A 282 14.89 6.06 -0.61
N SER A 283 15.44 7.04 0.12
CA SER A 283 15.94 6.85 1.48
C SER A 283 14.86 6.53 2.52
N TYR A 284 13.59 6.72 2.18
CA TYR A 284 12.44 6.51 3.04
C TYR A 284 11.55 5.35 2.57
N THR A 285 12.01 4.59 1.56
CA THR A 285 11.20 3.58 0.88
C THR A 285 11.94 2.25 0.78
N VAL A 286 11.25 1.13 1.04
CA VAL A 286 11.73 -0.23 0.78
C VAL A 286 10.84 -0.90 -0.25
N THR A 287 11.42 -1.38 -1.35
CA THR A 287 10.69 -2.09 -2.40
C THR A 287 11.54 -3.17 -3.06
N ASN A 288 10.90 -4.23 -3.55
CA ASN A 288 11.48 -5.24 -4.43
C ASN A 288 11.00 -5.11 -5.88
N MET A 289 10.24 -4.05 -6.18
CA MET A 289 9.73 -3.79 -7.52
C MET A 289 10.71 -2.94 -8.32
N GLY A 290 10.92 -3.32 -9.57
CA GLY A 290 11.71 -2.53 -10.51
C GLY A 290 10.91 -1.40 -11.15
N ASN A 291 11.60 -0.52 -11.82
CA ASN A 291 11.08 0.66 -12.53
C ASN A 291 9.98 0.34 -13.53
N ASP A 292 10.14 -0.78 -14.24
CA ASP A 292 9.21 -1.21 -15.25
C ASP A 292 7.81 -1.53 -14.65
N ILE A 293 7.79 -2.06 -13.42
CA ILE A 293 6.54 -2.35 -12.70
C ILE A 293 5.84 -1.03 -12.34
N PHE A 294 6.58 -0.09 -11.79
CA PHE A 294 6.01 1.22 -11.44
C PHE A 294 5.51 1.98 -12.68
N ALA A 295 6.26 1.94 -13.78
CA ALA A 295 5.83 2.55 -15.03
C ALA A 295 4.53 1.91 -15.59
N LYS A 296 4.41 0.58 -15.50
CA LYS A 296 3.18 -0.15 -15.88
C LYS A 296 2.00 0.21 -14.97
N LEU A 297 2.21 0.28 -13.65
CA LEU A 297 1.19 0.70 -12.69
C LEU A 297 0.73 2.14 -12.97
N LEU A 298 1.66 3.05 -13.30
CA LEU A 298 1.31 4.41 -13.68
C LEU A 298 0.49 4.45 -14.97
N ALA A 299 0.90 3.73 -16.01
CA ALA A 299 0.16 3.67 -17.26
C ALA A 299 -1.26 3.10 -17.03
N ALA A 300 -1.37 1.99 -16.28
CA ALA A 300 -2.63 1.38 -15.92
C ALA A 300 -3.55 2.33 -15.12
N SER A 301 -2.97 3.20 -14.27
CA SER A 301 -3.74 4.19 -13.51
C SER A 301 -4.50 5.19 -14.37
N GLN A 302 -3.98 5.49 -15.57
CA GLN A 302 -4.65 6.38 -16.52
C GLN A 302 -5.90 5.74 -17.13
N ASN A 303 -5.94 4.41 -17.23
CA ASN A 303 -7.11 3.65 -17.68
C ASN A 303 -8.18 3.50 -16.58
N GLY A 304 -7.87 3.97 -15.37
CA GLY A 304 -8.76 4.02 -14.22
C GLY A 304 -8.71 2.76 -13.35
N ILE A 305 -9.25 2.94 -12.13
CA ILE A 305 -9.44 1.86 -11.17
C ILE A 305 -10.90 1.42 -11.27
N THR A 306 -11.08 0.15 -11.57
CA THR A 306 -12.42 -0.41 -11.81
C THR A 306 -13.13 -0.77 -10.53
N ASP A 307 -12.35 -1.07 -9.47
CA ASP A 307 -12.90 -1.51 -8.20
C ASP A 307 -12.04 -1.05 -7.03
N THR A 308 -12.67 -0.68 -5.92
CA THR A 308 -12.01 -0.27 -4.69
C THR A 308 -12.80 -0.79 -3.52
N GLU A 309 -12.24 -1.78 -2.84
CA GLU A 309 -12.88 -2.48 -1.75
C GLU A 309 -12.06 -2.36 -0.46
N THR A 310 -12.67 -2.72 0.65
CA THR A 310 -12.01 -2.88 1.95
C THR A 310 -12.31 -4.28 2.44
N VAL A 311 -11.34 -4.95 3.03
CA VAL A 311 -11.56 -6.24 3.70
C VAL A 311 -12.78 -6.11 4.61
N PRO A 312 -13.82 -6.95 4.43
CA PRO A 312 -15.06 -6.85 5.20
C PRO A 312 -14.85 -7.26 6.65
N GLY A 313 -15.58 -6.64 7.56
CA GLY A 313 -15.51 -6.93 9.00
C GLY A 313 -16.03 -5.78 9.83
N GLU A 314 -15.86 -5.89 11.14
CA GLU A 314 -16.34 -4.93 12.12
C GLU A 314 -15.24 -4.50 13.08
N GLY A 315 -15.15 -3.19 13.35
CA GLY A 315 -14.29 -2.63 14.37
C GLY A 315 -14.93 -2.75 15.76
N THR A 316 -14.19 -3.28 16.72
CA THR A 316 -14.60 -3.40 18.12
C THR A 316 -13.55 -2.81 19.05
N GLN A 317 -13.97 -2.47 20.27
CA GLN A 317 -13.03 -2.09 21.33
C GLN A 317 -12.48 -3.36 21.97
N GLY A 318 -11.23 -3.68 21.72
CA GLY A 318 -10.53 -4.74 22.42
C GLY A 318 -10.11 -4.33 23.83
N LYS A 319 -9.42 -5.23 24.52
CA LYS A 319 -9.00 -5.00 25.91
C LYS A 319 -8.01 -3.84 26.06
N ASN A 320 -7.09 -3.69 25.11
CA ASN A 320 -6.02 -2.70 25.17
C ASN A 320 -6.03 -1.77 23.97
N PHE A 321 -6.43 -2.25 22.80
CA PHE A 321 -6.44 -1.55 21.52
C PHE A 321 -7.74 -1.84 20.77
N ASP A 322 -8.06 -1.02 19.77
CA ASP A 322 -9.14 -1.29 18.84
C ASP A 322 -8.79 -2.56 18.03
N GLU A 323 -9.75 -3.44 17.81
CA GLU A 323 -9.63 -4.66 17.00
C GLU A 323 -10.56 -4.59 15.80
N TYR A 324 -10.15 -5.15 14.68
CA TYR A 324 -10.99 -5.30 13.50
C TYR A 324 -11.18 -6.79 13.22
N HIS A 325 -12.39 -7.29 13.46
CA HIS A 325 -12.74 -8.67 13.24
C HIS A 325 -13.23 -8.87 11.82
N VAL A 326 -12.48 -9.64 11.05
CA VAL A 326 -12.76 -9.92 9.64
C VAL A 326 -13.98 -10.83 9.54
N ASP A 327 -14.89 -10.50 8.62
CA ASP A 327 -15.97 -11.39 8.20
C ASP A 327 -15.44 -12.36 7.13
N GLU A 328 -15.09 -13.56 7.55
CA GLU A 328 -14.43 -14.57 6.70
C GLU A 328 -15.32 -15.01 5.53
N ASP A 329 -16.63 -15.11 5.71
CA ASP A 329 -17.56 -15.47 4.63
C ASP A 329 -17.63 -14.34 3.58
N ALA A 330 -17.76 -13.10 4.03
CA ALA A 330 -17.76 -11.94 3.13
C ALA A 330 -16.39 -11.70 2.50
N LEU A 331 -15.28 -12.02 3.20
CA LEU A 331 -13.93 -11.97 2.64
C LEU A 331 -13.75 -13.00 1.53
N SER A 332 -14.23 -14.22 1.71
CA SER A 332 -14.19 -15.26 0.67
C SER A 332 -14.99 -14.83 -0.56
N ASP A 333 -16.20 -14.26 -0.40
CA ASP A 333 -16.97 -13.67 -1.50
C ASP A 333 -16.16 -12.59 -2.25
N LEU A 334 -15.50 -11.72 -1.49
CA LEU A 334 -14.68 -10.64 -2.04
C LEU A 334 -13.48 -11.16 -2.81
N ILE A 335 -12.75 -12.14 -2.27
CA ILE A 335 -11.59 -12.77 -2.91
C ILE A 335 -12.01 -13.36 -4.27
N ILE A 336 -13.09 -14.16 -4.29
CA ILE A 336 -13.60 -14.74 -5.53
C ILE A 336 -13.97 -13.65 -6.54
N SER A 337 -14.69 -12.62 -6.14
CA SER A 337 -15.12 -11.55 -7.04
C SER A 337 -13.98 -10.69 -7.58
N MET A 338 -12.91 -10.52 -6.80
CA MET A 338 -11.79 -9.66 -7.20
C MET A 338 -10.75 -10.40 -8.03
N PHE A 339 -10.48 -11.67 -7.74
CA PHE A 339 -9.27 -12.33 -8.22
C PHE A 339 -9.53 -13.60 -9.05
N TYR A 340 -10.77 -14.07 -9.13
CA TYR A 340 -11.11 -15.31 -9.82
C TYR A 340 -12.16 -15.07 -10.91
N GLU A 341 -12.17 -15.96 -11.89
CA GLU A 341 -13.13 -15.99 -12.98
C GLU A 341 -13.89 -17.32 -12.95
N LYS A 342 -15.20 -17.27 -13.13
CA LYS A 342 -16.05 -18.46 -13.19
C LYS A 342 -15.76 -19.23 -14.48
N ILE A 343 -15.58 -20.55 -14.40
CA ILE A 343 -15.36 -21.44 -15.53
C ILE A 343 -16.48 -22.46 -15.70
#